data_221ea60a7f36f8bcc62666dbc852e026
#
_entry.id   221ea60a7f36f8bcc62666dbc852e026
#
_cell.length_a   1.000
_cell.length_b   1.000
_cell.length_c   1.000
_cell.angle_alpha   90.00
_cell.angle_beta   90.00
_cell.angle_gamma   90.00
#
_symmetry.space_group_name_H-M   'P 1'
#
loop_
_entity.id
_entity.type
_entity.pdbx_description
1 polymer ?
#
loop_
_entity_poly.entity_id
_entity_poly.type
_entity_poly.pdbx_seq_one_letter_code
_entity_poly.pdbx_strand_id
1 'polypeptide(L)'
;MDSTPSFRRLAVASLLCLSPALVSAQAAENKAAELQACLTTAGXHSVINTDATWTDETTGFQKRIKVDPAAISFPENKDQVALSLDCARNASTSASPLGARHSFQAYGFGNPGSLVISMAAFNSVIXGGYGSSSRHLGTPMDNLESVEYMLYNGTIVNAARGSDLFWAAQGAGASYGVLLSVTTNTHKPLFDTAINFTIAAGNLDADAVARSVVAIQDFALSKDSPDELALRWSLSGPPYTGTGYFYGNPAEFDAVIAPLVSSLNEIAGKVNVSKTELPFWDLEVAVAGQGMNQPEGGTLGGRSFYTQALTTTTDYPLTVEQAKILFESTTLAFNRTDLRKSGFLDLWGGVSRDIADEDTSYAHGKNLWLIRWEANSVDVNNYPADGPAYMKSLIKPFEDALVAGGSPLRGFVNYADTELSEAEWSSRLYGANFERLKQLKTVYDPEGVFVNHKQAIPLP
;
A
#
# COMPACT_ATOMS: atom_id res chain seq x y z
N MET A 1 28.12 -32.45 -82.09
CA MET A 1 27.69 -33.14 -80.88
C MET A 1 27.70 -32.11 -79.77
N ASP A 2 26.57 -31.46 -79.63
CA ASP A 2 26.38 -30.37 -78.63
C ASP A 2 25.84 -30.93 -77.32
N SER A 3 26.55 -30.67 -76.23
CA SER A 3 26.07 -30.95 -74.91
C SER A 3 25.88 -29.63 -74.15
N THR A 4 24.62 -29.17 -73.99
CA THR A 4 24.25 -28.05 -73.19
C THR A 4 24.06 -28.50 -71.72
N PRO A 5 24.60 -27.75 -70.68
CA PRO A 5 24.32 -28.08 -69.29
C PRO A 5 23.05 -27.42 -68.86
N SER A 6 22.17 -28.20 -68.23
CA SER A 6 20.92 -27.79 -67.61
C SER A 6 21.21 -27.11 -66.24
N PHE A 7 20.88 -25.82 -66.12
CA PHE A 7 20.91 -25.12 -64.81
C PHE A 7 19.65 -25.45 -64.02
N ARG A 8 19.79 -26.21 -62.94
CA ARG A 8 18.72 -26.33 -61.90
C ARG A 8 18.77 -25.12 -61.05
N ARG A 9 17.66 -24.33 -61.01
CA ARG A 9 17.45 -23.25 -60.03
C ARG A 9 17.14 -23.89 -58.71
N LEU A 10 18.02 -23.71 -57.73
CA LEU A 10 17.69 -23.96 -56.31
C LEU A 10 16.85 -22.79 -55.82
N ALA A 11 15.60 -23.05 -55.45
CA ALA A 11 14.78 -22.11 -54.70
C ALA A 11 15.25 -22.16 -53.26
N VAL A 12 15.92 -21.11 -52.81
CA VAL A 12 16.27 -20.94 -51.39
C VAL A 12 15.02 -20.39 -50.73
N ALA A 13 14.31 -21.22 -49.95
CA ALA A 13 13.24 -20.80 -49.07
C ALA A 13 13.90 -20.09 -47.87
N SER A 14 13.83 -18.76 -47.86
CA SER A 14 14.26 -17.98 -46.70
C SER A 14 13.25 -18.19 -45.56
N LEU A 15 13.60 -19.04 -44.60
CA LEU A 15 12.87 -19.09 -43.34
C LEU A 15 13.18 -17.80 -42.57
N LEU A 16 12.22 -16.90 -42.53
CA LEU A 16 12.28 -15.73 -41.66
C LEU A 16 12.06 -16.22 -40.21
N CYS A 17 13.15 -16.40 -39.47
CA CYS A 17 13.07 -16.61 -38.04
C CYS A 17 12.76 -15.25 -37.39
N LEU A 18 11.50 -15.03 -37.01
CA LEU A 18 11.13 -13.88 -36.21
C LEU A 18 11.88 -13.94 -34.88
N SER A 19 12.40 -12.82 -34.42
CA SER A 19 13.08 -12.76 -33.13
C SER A 19 12.06 -13.06 -32.00
N PRO A 20 12.51 -13.64 -30.87
CA PRO A 20 11.59 -13.90 -29.74
C PRO A 20 10.84 -12.64 -29.28
N ALA A 21 11.48 -11.48 -29.40
CA ALA A 21 10.84 -10.20 -29.04
C ALA A 21 9.66 -9.86 -29.96
N LEU A 22 9.78 -10.13 -31.26
CA LEU A 22 8.71 -9.92 -32.23
C LEU A 22 7.55 -10.89 -32.00
N VAL A 23 7.86 -12.13 -31.66
CA VAL A 23 6.83 -13.13 -31.35
C VAL A 23 6.05 -12.75 -30.08
N SER A 24 6.76 -12.27 -29.04
CA SER A 24 6.10 -11.87 -27.79
C SER A 24 5.26 -10.59 -27.97
N ALA A 25 5.73 -9.63 -28.77
CA ALA A 25 4.96 -8.41 -29.06
C ALA A 25 3.68 -8.75 -29.84
N GLN A 26 3.77 -9.63 -30.85
CA GLN A 26 2.61 -10.06 -31.61
C GLN A 26 1.60 -10.81 -30.73
N ALA A 27 2.08 -11.64 -29.80
CA ALA A 27 1.20 -12.36 -28.87
C ALA A 27 0.47 -11.38 -27.93
N ALA A 28 1.16 -10.33 -27.46
CA ALA A 28 0.56 -9.31 -26.61
C ALA A 28 -0.52 -8.50 -27.36
N GLU A 29 -0.23 -8.12 -28.62
CA GLU A 29 -1.21 -7.40 -29.46
C GLU A 29 -2.44 -8.28 -29.73
N ASN A 30 -2.24 -9.57 -30.00
CA ASN A 30 -3.33 -10.50 -30.21
C ASN A 30 -4.20 -10.63 -28.96
N LYS A 31 -3.59 -10.66 -27.75
CA LYS A 31 -4.31 -10.73 -26.47
C LYS A 31 -5.15 -9.48 -26.25
N ALA A 32 -4.58 -8.30 -26.50
CA ALA A 32 -5.30 -7.02 -26.35
C ALA A 32 -6.52 -6.97 -27.28
N ALA A 33 -6.34 -7.37 -28.56
CA ALA A 33 -7.42 -7.38 -29.54
C ALA A 33 -8.51 -8.39 -29.16
N GLU A 34 -8.13 -9.58 -28.68
CA GLU A 34 -9.05 -10.61 -28.22
C GLU A 34 -9.93 -10.09 -27.06
N LEU A 35 -9.30 -9.47 -26.07
CA LEU A 35 -10.01 -8.89 -24.93
C LEU A 35 -10.96 -7.78 -25.39
N GLN A 36 -10.48 -6.86 -26.22
CA GLN A 36 -11.30 -5.76 -26.73
C GLN A 36 -12.51 -6.27 -27.50
N ALA A 37 -12.31 -7.29 -28.36
CA ALA A 37 -13.41 -7.88 -29.13
C ALA A 37 -14.46 -8.53 -28.21
N CYS A 38 -14.02 -9.27 -27.19
CA CYS A 38 -14.93 -9.87 -26.21
C CYS A 38 -15.71 -8.79 -25.45
N LEU A 39 -15.02 -7.79 -24.93
CA LEU A 39 -15.62 -6.70 -24.15
C LEU A 39 -16.62 -5.90 -24.99
N THR A 40 -16.27 -5.59 -26.24
CA THR A 40 -17.14 -4.89 -27.17
C THR A 40 -18.41 -5.72 -27.45
N THR A 41 -18.25 -7.01 -27.68
CA THR A 41 -19.40 -7.91 -27.90
C THR A 41 -20.30 -7.96 -26.66
N ALA A 42 -19.70 -7.87 -25.48
CA ALA A 42 -20.43 -7.86 -24.20
C ALA A 42 -21.03 -6.48 -23.87
N GLY A 43 -20.77 -5.45 -24.73
CA GLY A 43 -21.27 -4.07 -24.50
C GLY A 43 -20.47 -3.26 -23.49
N UNK A 44 -19.29 -3.58 -23.00
CA UNK A 44 -18.52 -2.88 -22.10
C UNK A 44 -17.57 -2.04 -22.82
N HIS A 45 -17.49 -0.88 -22.40
CA HIS A 45 -16.47 0.02 -22.93
C HIS A 45 -15.07 -0.47 -22.51
N SER A 46 -14.11 -0.40 -23.41
CA SER A 46 -12.73 -0.82 -23.10
C SER A 46 -11.73 -0.04 -23.94
N VAL A 47 -10.48 0.02 -23.44
CA VAL A 47 -9.35 0.61 -24.16
C VAL A 47 -8.18 -0.33 -24.18
N ILE A 48 -7.38 -0.26 -25.25
CA ILE A 48 -6.13 -0.99 -25.44
C ILE A 48 -5.02 -0.02 -25.86
N ASN A 49 -3.81 -0.49 -26.00
CA ASN A 49 -2.62 0.36 -26.23
C ASN A 49 -2.65 1.18 -27.53
N THR A 50 -3.56 0.89 -28.46
CA THR A 50 -3.73 1.70 -29.68
C THR A 50 -4.73 2.85 -29.52
N ASP A 51 -5.44 2.92 -28.40
CA ASP A 51 -6.44 3.95 -28.17
C ASP A 51 -5.80 5.25 -27.70
N ALA A 52 -6.36 6.38 -28.10
CA ALA A 52 -5.79 7.71 -27.81
C ALA A 52 -5.73 8.02 -26.30
N THR A 53 -6.64 7.45 -25.52
CA THR A 53 -6.71 7.68 -24.07
C THR A 53 -5.82 6.74 -23.26
N TRP A 54 -5.17 5.75 -23.90
CA TRP A 54 -4.41 4.69 -23.22
C TRP A 54 -3.43 5.22 -22.18
N THR A 55 -2.64 6.22 -22.55
CA THR A 55 -1.63 6.78 -21.65
C THR A 55 -2.26 7.35 -20.38
N ASP A 56 -3.38 8.07 -20.52
CA ASP A 56 -4.08 8.63 -19.38
C ASP A 56 -4.68 7.51 -18.51
N GLU A 57 -5.27 6.50 -19.15
CA GLU A 57 -5.93 5.41 -18.42
C GLU A 57 -4.93 4.50 -17.69
N THR A 58 -3.68 4.41 -18.16
CA THR A 58 -2.63 3.63 -17.51
C THR A 58 -1.75 4.47 -16.58
N THR A 59 -2.08 5.75 -16.38
CA THR A 59 -1.33 6.62 -15.48
C THR A 59 -1.92 6.53 -14.06
N GLY A 60 -1.06 6.18 -13.10
CA GLY A 60 -1.40 6.12 -11.68
C GLY A 60 -0.57 7.08 -10.84
N PHE A 61 -0.80 7.04 -9.52
CA PHE A 61 -0.05 7.85 -8.56
C PHE A 61 1.44 7.49 -8.58
N GLN A 62 1.75 6.18 -8.68
CA GLN A 62 3.13 5.68 -8.68
C GLN A 62 3.69 5.69 -10.11
N LYS A 63 4.61 6.61 -10.40
CA LYS A 63 5.18 6.75 -11.75
C LYS A 63 6.47 5.96 -11.98
N ARG A 64 7.11 5.47 -10.92
CA ARG A 64 8.31 4.64 -11.05
C ARG A 64 8.01 3.29 -11.70
N ILE A 65 6.85 2.72 -11.40
CA ILE A 65 6.49 1.38 -11.86
C ILE A 65 5.71 1.52 -13.17
N LYS A 66 6.29 0.99 -14.23
CA LYS A 66 5.63 0.94 -15.54
C LYS A 66 4.61 -0.20 -15.54
N VAL A 67 3.41 0.10 -15.99
CA VAL A 67 2.32 -0.87 -16.07
C VAL A 67 2.07 -1.22 -17.53
N ASP A 68 1.67 -2.46 -17.79
CA ASP A 68 1.52 -2.95 -19.15
C ASP A 68 0.36 -3.96 -19.22
N PRO A 69 -0.86 -3.56 -18.84
CA PRO A 69 -2.01 -4.46 -19.00
C PRO A 69 -2.33 -4.63 -20.49
N ALA A 70 -3.05 -5.70 -20.82
CA ALA A 70 -3.50 -5.91 -22.21
C ALA A 70 -4.69 -5.03 -22.57
N ALA A 71 -5.60 -4.78 -21.61
CA ALA A 71 -6.79 -3.96 -21.84
C ALA A 71 -7.31 -3.41 -20.51
N ILE A 72 -8.08 -2.34 -20.58
CA ILE A 72 -8.83 -1.82 -19.43
C ILE A 72 -10.32 -1.82 -19.80
N SER A 73 -11.17 -2.46 -19.00
CA SER A 73 -12.64 -2.41 -19.13
C SER A 73 -13.22 -1.39 -18.15
N PHE A 74 -14.34 -0.79 -18.51
CA PHE A 74 -15.03 0.24 -17.72
C PHE A 74 -16.48 -0.18 -17.44
N PRO A 75 -16.71 -1.18 -16.58
CA PRO A 75 -18.05 -1.61 -16.26
C PRO A 75 -18.82 -0.55 -15.48
N GLU A 76 -20.10 -0.37 -15.79
CA GLU A 76 -21.02 0.56 -15.14
C GLU A 76 -21.93 -0.13 -14.11
N ASN A 77 -21.96 -1.45 -14.11
CA ASN A 77 -22.80 -2.23 -13.20
C ASN A 77 -22.20 -3.61 -12.98
N LYS A 78 -22.78 -4.36 -12.03
CA LYS A 78 -22.24 -5.66 -11.62
C LYS A 78 -22.27 -6.69 -12.75
N ASP A 79 -23.28 -6.65 -13.64
CA ASP A 79 -23.34 -7.59 -14.76
C ASP A 79 -22.15 -7.38 -15.71
N GLN A 80 -21.78 -6.13 -15.96
CA GLN A 80 -20.62 -5.82 -16.79
C GLN A 80 -19.29 -6.19 -16.11
N VAL A 81 -19.22 -6.15 -14.77
CA VAL A 81 -18.04 -6.68 -14.05
C VAL A 81 -17.93 -8.19 -14.31
N ALA A 82 -19.06 -8.92 -14.19
CA ALA A 82 -19.09 -10.36 -14.46
C ALA A 82 -18.65 -10.67 -15.90
N LEU A 83 -19.16 -9.91 -16.87
CA LEU A 83 -18.78 -10.07 -18.28
C LEU A 83 -17.28 -9.79 -18.50
N SER A 84 -16.72 -8.79 -17.80
CA SER A 84 -15.27 -8.53 -17.87
C SER A 84 -14.47 -9.73 -17.34
N LEU A 85 -14.91 -10.34 -16.24
CA LEU A 85 -14.25 -11.54 -15.70
C LEU A 85 -14.35 -12.71 -16.66
N ASP A 86 -15.50 -12.90 -17.33
CA ASP A 86 -15.65 -13.95 -18.35
C ASP A 86 -14.69 -13.72 -19.51
N CYS A 87 -14.54 -12.46 -19.97
CA CYS A 87 -13.58 -12.15 -21.05
C CYS A 87 -12.15 -12.45 -20.62
N ALA A 88 -11.76 -12.12 -19.37
CA ALA A 88 -10.42 -12.44 -18.87
C ALA A 88 -10.20 -13.96 -18.84
N ARG A 89 -11.15 -14.72 -18.34
CA ARG A 89 -11.07 -16.19 -18.27
C ARG A 89 -10.98 -16.80 -19.65
N ASN A 90 -11.85 -16.37 -20.58
CA ASN A 90 -11.84 -16.87 -21.97
C ASN A 90 -10.50 -16.60 -22.65
N ALA A 91 -9.89 -15.44 -22.37
CA ALA A 91 -8.57 -15.08 -22.89
C ALA A 91 -7.43 -15.70 -22.08
N SER A 92 -7.71 -16.48 -21.04
CA SER A 92 -6.72 -17.11 -20.17
C SER A 92 -5.73 -16.07 -19.60
N THR A 93 -6.26 -14.97 -19.05
CA THR A 93 -5.45 -13.94 -18.42
C THR A 93 -6.02 -13.56 -17.04
N SER A 94 -5.15 -12.98 -16.21
CA SER A 94 -5.58 -12.50 -14.89
C SER A 94 -6.40 -11.22 -15.00
N ALA A 95 -7.21 -10.97 -13.99
CA ALA A 95 -8.02 -9.75 -13.87
C ALA A 95 -7.58 -8.96 -12.65
N SER A 96 -7.55 -7.63 -12.77
CA SER A 96 -7.15 -6.75 -11.68
C SER A 96 -8.18 -5.64 -11.48
N PRO A 97 -8.89 -5.63 -10.34
CA PRO A 97 -9.78 -4.48 -10.06
C PRO A 97 -8.95 -3.22 -9.76
N LEU A 98 -9.30 -2.14 -10.43
CA LEU A 98 -8.62 -0.85 -10.33
C LEU A 98 -9.54 0.16 -9.65
N GLY A 99 -9.21 0.54 -8.42
CA GLY A 99 -9.92 1.60 -7.70
C GLY A 99 -9.38 2.98 -8.05
N ALA A 100 -8.97 3.75 -7.05
CA ALA A 100 -8.58 5.16 -7.19
C ALA A 100 -7.18 5.39 -7.81
N ARG A 101 -6.51 4.37 -8.31
CA ARG A 101 -5.16 4.44 -8.95
C ARG A 101 -4.06 4.91 -7.98
N HIS A 102 -4.28 4.85 -6.67
CA HIS A 102 -3.37 5.43 -5.68
C HIS A 102 -2.40 4.42 -5.06
N SER A 103 -2.42 3.16 -5.50
CA SER A 103 -1.51 2.13 -4.99
C SER A 103 -0.04 2.57 -5.12
N PHE A 104 0.71 2.50 -4.03
CA PHE A 104 2.14 2.80 -4.01
C PHE A 104 2.95 1.76 -4.79
N GLN A 105 2.35 0.60 -5.07
CA GLN A 105 2.96 -0.50 -5.83
C GLN A 105 2.36 -0.63 -7.24
N ALA A 106 1.41 0.25 -7.60
CA ALA A 106 0.67 0.21 -8.87
C ALA A 106 -0.11 -1.11 -9.07
N TYR A 107 -0.41 -1.85 -8.01
CA TYR A 107 -0.97 -3.21 -8.10
C TYR A 107 -2.35 -3.26 -8.77
N GLY A 108 -3.15 -2.18 -8.69
CA GLY A 108 -4.45 -2.13 -9.36
C GLY A 108 -4.37 -2.24 -10.89
N PHE A 109 -3.19 -1.99 -11.47
CA PHE A 109 -2.99 -2.14 -12.92
C PHE A 109 -2.62 -3.57 -13.34
N GLY A 110 -2.50 -4.47 -12.39
CA GLY A 110 -2.25 -5.88 -12.68
C GLY A 110 -0.83 -6.18 -13.18
N ASN A 111 -0.64 -7.42 -13.54
CA ASN A 111 0.59 -7.92 -14.18
C ASN A 111 0.57 -7.58 -15.68
N PRO A 112 1.73 -7.58 -16.36
CA PRO A 112 1.73 -7.42 -17.81
C PRO A 112 0.81 -8.42 -18.51
N GLY A 113 -0.01 -7.91 -19.42
CA GLY A 113 -0.96 -8.73 -20.17
C GLY A 113 -2.29 -9.01 -19.47
N SER A 114 -2.51 -8.49 -18.25
CA SER A 114 -3.76 -8.69 -17.52
C SER A 114 -4.91 -7.82 -18.08
N LEU A 115 -6.15 -8.17 -17.74
CA LEU A 115 -7.29 -7.28 -17.92
C LEU A 115 -7.48 -6.44 -16.64
N VAL A 116 -7.44 -5.14 -16.78
CA VAL A 116 -7.77 -4.22 -15.69
C VAL A 116 -9.29 -3.95 -15.72
N ILE A 117 -9.94 -4.06 -14.58
CA ILE A 117 -11.38 -3.76 -14.44
C ILE A 117 -11.49 -2.45 -13.65
N SER A 118 -11.78 -1.36 -14.34
CA SER A 118 -11.89 -0.05 -13.72
C SER A 118 -13.19 0.02 -12.90
N MET A 119 -13.04 0.25 -11.60
CA MET A 119 -14.18 0.39 -10.70
C MET A 119 -14.62 1.85 -10.55
N ALA A 120 -14.26 2.72 -11.48
CA ALA A 120 -14.55 4.16 -11.40
C ALA A 120 -16.04 4.47 -11.31
N ALA A 121 -16.90 3.66 -11.95
CA ALA A 121 -18.36 3.86 -11.86
C ALA A 121 -18.93 3.42 -10.50
N PHE A 122 -18.16 2.67 -9.70
CA PHE A 122 -18.55 2.22 -8.35
C PHE A 122 -17.97 3.22 -7.34
N ASN A 123 -18.37 4.46 -7.44
CA ASN A 123 -17.71 5.61 -6.79
C ASN A 123 -18.23 5.92 -5.39
N SER A 124 -18.75 4.92 -4.70
CA SER A 124 -19.13 5.03 -3.28
C SER A 124 -17.88 5.05 -2.40
N VAL A 125 -18.05 5.35 -1.12
CA VAL A 125 -16.98 5.46 -0.13
C VAL A 125 -16.16 4.18 -0.05
N ILE A 126 -14.83 4.33 -0.06
CA ILE A 126 -13.93 3.20 0.11
C ILE A 126 -13.19 3.31 1.44
N UNK A 127 -13.22 2.40 2.17
CA UNK A 127 -12.59 2.37 3.42
C UNK A 127 -11.41 1.47 3.38
N GLY A 128 -10.52 1.83 3.96
CA GLY A 128 -9.31 0.99 4.14
C GLY A 128 -8.15 1.83 4.67
N GLY A 129 -7.13 1.16 5.18
CA GLY A 129 -5.87 1.79 5.54
C GLY A 129 -5.69 2.05 7.03
N TYR A 130 -4.87 3.06 7.31
CA TYR A 130 -4.46 3.47 8.66
C TYR A 130 -4.51 5.00 8.70
N GLY A 131 -4.93 5.57 9.80
CA GLY A 131 -5.03 7.01 9.94
C GLY A 131 -4.87 7.50 11.38
N SER A 132 -5.03 8.80 11.57
CA SER A 132 -4.83 9.46 12.86
C SER A 132 -5.76 8.92 13.95
N SER A 133 -6.96 8.48 13.59
CA SER A 133 -7.92 7.95 14.58
C SER A 133 -7.76 6.44 14.80
N SER A 134 -6.82 5.77 14.12
CA SER A 134 -6.71 4.30 14.26
C SER A 134 -6.33 3.84 15.67
N ARG A 135 -5.66 4.67 16.45
CA ARG A 135 -5.30 4.31 17.84
C ARG A 135 -6.54 4.07 18.70
N HIS A 136 -7.56 4.95 18.58
CA HIS A 136 -8.74 4.83 19.46
C HIS A 136 -9.93 4.14 18.79
N LEU A 137 -9.98 4.09 17.44
CA LEU A 137 -11.13 3.49 16.73
C LEU A 137 -10.76 2.18 15.99
N GLY A 138 -9.49 1.82 15.94
CA GLY A 138 -9.03 0.73 15.09
C GLY A 138 -8.85 1.18 13.64
N THR A 139 -8.36 0.28 12.81
CA THR A 139 -8.27 0.55 11.37
C THR A 139 -9.65 0.37 10.73
N PRO A 140 -9.86 0.88 9.50
CA PRO A 140 -11.12 0.60 8.80
C PRO A 140 -11.44 -0.88 8.66
N MET A 141 -10.43 -1.76 8.50
CA MET A 141 -10.72 -3.20 8.41
C MET A 141 -11.21 -3.79 9.73
N ASP A 142 -10.82 -3.20 10.88
CA ASP A 142 -11.31 -3.65 12.19
C ASP A 142 -12.80 -3.28 12.37
N ASN A 143 -13.26 -2.28 11.64
CA ASN A 143 -14.60 -1.75 11.72
C ASN A 143 -15.56 -2.35 10.67
N LEU A 144 -15.09 -3.27 9.82
CA LEU A 144 -15.95 -3.93 8.83
C LEU A 144 -16.95 -4.87 9.51
N GLU A 145 -18.16 -4.92 8.98
CA GLU A 145 -19.22 -5.85 9.37
C GLU A 145 -19.48 -6.88 8.29
N SER A 146 -19.45 -6.47 7.02
CA SER A 146 -19.59 -7.37 5.90
C SER A 146 -18.96 -6.78 4.64
N VAL A 147 -18.65 -7.65 3.70
CA VAL A 147 -18.14 -7.29 2.38
C VAL A 147 -18.94 -8.05 1.31
N GLU A 148 -19.15 -7.39 0.17
CA GLU A 148 -19.77 -8.04 -0.99
C GLU A 148 -18.70 -8.17 -2.07
N TYR A 149 -18.45 -9.41 -2.48
CA TYR A 149 -17.43 -9.75 -3.49
C TYR A 149 -18.06 -10.40 -4.71
N MET A 150 -17.53 -10.07 -5.88
CA MET A 150 -17.75 -10.89 -7.08
C MET A 150 -16.52 -11.79 -7.26
N LEU A 151 -16.74 -13.09 -7.24
CA LEU A 151 -15.70 -14.11 -7.42
C LEU A 151 -15.33 -14.25 -8.92
N TYR A 152 -14.28 -15.03 -9.17
CA TYR A 152 -13.71 -15.25 -10.50
C TYR A 152 -14.73 -15.61 -11.59
N ASN A 153 -15.82 -16.26 -11.21
CA ASN A 153 -16.84 -16.79 -12.13
C ASN A 153 -18.12 -15.93 -12.16
N GLY A 154 -18.06 -14.70 -11.66
CA GLY A 154 -19.21 -13.79 -11.63
C GLY A 154 -20.16 -14.01 -10.45
N THR A 155 -19.94 -15.03 -9.62
CA THR A 155 -20.80 -15.27 -8.44
C THR A 155 -20.60 -14.14 -7.41
N ILE A 156 -21.70 -13.58 -6.93
CA ILE A 156 -21.66 -12.56 -5.87
C ILE A 156 -21.83 -13.25 -4.51
N VAL A 157 -20.91 -12.96 -3.60
CA VAL A 157 -20.90 -13.49 -2.23
C VAL A 157 -20.95 -12.33 -1.24
N ASN A 158 -21.91 -12.37 -0.33
CA ASN A 158 -21.96 -11.48 0.83
C ASN A 158 -21.28 -12.20 2.00
N ALA A 159 -20.12 -11.73 2.41
CA ALA A 159 -19.31 -12.33 3.45
C ALA A 159 -19.41 -11.48 4.72
N ALA A 160 -20.02 -12.03 5.75
CA ALA A 160 -20.18 -11.38 7.03
C ALA A 160 -19.03 -11.72 7.98
N ARG A 161 -18.91 -10.94 9.03
CA ARG A 161 -17.94 -11.16 10.11
C ARG A 161 -18.00 -12.62 10.57
N GLY A 162 -16.83 -13.24 10.68
CA GLY A 162 -16.69 -14.65 11.08
C GLY A 162 -16.60 -15.63 9.93
N SER A 163 -16.85 -15.21 8.68
CA SER A 163 -16.66 -16.09 7.52
C SER A 163 -15.23 -16.01 6.99
N ASP A 164 -14.80 -17.07 6.30
CA ASP A 164 -13.43 -17.14 5.75
C ASP A 164 -13.14 -16.04 4.74
N LEU A 165 -14.09 -15.77 3.84
CA LEU A 165 -13.87 -14.71 2.83
C LEU A 165 -13.83 -13.33 3.48
N PHE A 166 -14.63 -13.09 4.52
CA PHE A 166 -14.57 -11.85 5.29
C PHE A 166 -13.17 -11.69 5.93
N TRP A 167 -12.69 -12.77 6.57
CA TRP A 167 -11.36 -12.76 7.19
C TRP A 167 -10.27 -12.47 6.15
N ALA A 168 -10.34 -13.12 4.98
CA ALA A 168 -9.36 -12.90 3.91
C ALA A 168 -9.42 -11.45 3.37
N ALA A 169 -10.63 -10.84 3.36
CA ALA A 169 -10.82 -9.46 2.91
C ALA A 169 -10.08 -8.44 3.80
N GLN A 170 -9.84 -8.79 5.07
CA GLN A 170 -9.18 -7.91 6.03
C GLN A 170 -7.65 -7.92 5.88
N GLY A 171 -7.14 -7.71 4.66
CA GLY A 171 -5.72 -7.58 4.36
C GLY A 171 -5.28 -8.18 3.04
N ALA A 172 -6.01 -9.18 2.51
CA ALA A 172 -5.62 -9.86 1.27
C ALA A 172 -6.75 -9.89 0.24
N GLY A 173 -7.78 -9.07 0.42
CA GLY A 173 -9.02 -9.15 -0.34
C GLY A 173 -8.87 -9.10 -1.86
N ALA A 174 -7.92 -8.30 -2.37
CA ALA A 174 -7.70 -8.16 -3.81
C ALA A 174 -7.29 -9.48 -4.50
N SER A 175 -6.88 -10.48 -3.72
CA SER A 175 -6.48 -11.79 -4.22
C SER A 175 -7.65 -12.77 -4.40
N TYR A 176 -8.88 -12.36 -4.03
CA TYR A 176 -10.02 -13.29 -3.98
C TYR A 176 -11.20 -12.89 -4.84
N GLY A 177 -11.23 -11.66 -5.34
CA GLY A 177 -12.36 -11.18 -6.13
C GLY A 177 -12.37 -9.68 -6.30
N VAL A 178 -13.43 -9.21 -6.94
CA VAL A 178 -13.71 -7.77 -7.07
C VAL A 178 -14.58 -7.34 -5.90
N LEU A 179 -14.08 -6.43 -5.08
CA LEU A 179 -14.85 -5.86 -3.96
C LEU A 179 -15.92 -4.92 -4.54
N LEU A 180 -17.19 -5.22 -4.30
CA LEU A 180 -18.33 -4.46 -4.81
C LEU A 180 -18.86 -3.46 -3.77
N SER A 181 -18.93 -3.87 -2.51
CA SER A 181 -19.37 -2.97 -1.44
C SER A 181 -18.88 -3.45 -0.08
N VAL A 182 -18.88 -2.54 0.89
CA VAL A 182 -18.56 -2.84 2.29
C VAL A 182 -19.67 -2.27 3.18
N THR A 183 -19.91 -2.94 4.29
CA THR A 183 -20.68 -2.40 5.41
C THR A 183 -19.70 -2.20 6.56
N THR A 184 -19.66 -1.00 7.12
CA THR A 184 -18.71 -0.66 8.17
C THR A 184 -19.40 0.08 9.31
N ASN A 185 -18.88 -0.12 10.52
CA ASN A 185 -19.30 0.67 11.68
C ASN A 185 -18.81 2.11 11.51
N THR A 186 -19.61 3.05 11.97
CA THR A 186 -19.25 4.46 12.05
C THR A 186 -19.28 4.92 13.51
N HIS A 187 -18.47 5.93 13.80
CA HIS A 187 -18.31 6.43 15.16
C HIS A 187 -18.62 7.91 15.19
N LYS A 188 -19.32 8.35 16.24
CA LYS A 188 -19.48 9.77 16.49
C LYS A 188 -18.19 10.32 17.09
N PRO A 189 -17.79 11.54 16.75
CA PRO A 189 -16.70 12.19 17.48
C PRO A 189 -17.00 12.24 18.97
N LEU A 190 -15.98 12.05 19.79
CA LEU A 190 -16.11 12.11 21.24
C LEU A 190 -16.43 13.54 21.70
N PHE A 191 -15.89 14.53 21.00
CA PHE A 191 -16.06 15.97 21.28
C PHE A 191 -16.29 16.72 19.97
N ASP A 192 -16.91 17.89 20.06
CA ASP A 192 -17.20 18.73 18.88
C ASP A 192 -15.94 19.33 18.26
N THR A 193 -14.87 19.43 19.06
CA THR A 193 -13.57 19.94 18.62
C THR A 193 -12.46 18.94 18.97
N ALA A 194 -11.31 19.07 18.33
CA ALA A 194 -10.13 18.27 18.59
C ALA A 194 -8.89 19.13 18.41
N ILE A 195 -7.74 18.63 18.89
CA ILE A 195 -6.49 19.39 18.87
C ILE A 195 -5.59 18.87 17.75
N ASN A 196 -5.11 19.79 16.91
CA ASN A 196 -3.97 19.58 16.03
C ASN A 196 -2.73 20.17 16.70
N PHE A 197 -1.64 19.41 16.84
CA PHE A 197 -0.47 19.92 17.55
C PHE A 197 0.85 19.51 16.85
N THR A 198 1.89 20.25 17.17
CA THR A 198 3.25 19.99 16.70
C THR A 198 4.21 20.11 17.87
N ILE A 199 5.16 19.18 17.96
CA ILE A 199 6.28 19.23 18.90
C ILE A 199 7.55 19.50 18.07
N ALA A 200 8.15 20.67 18.22
CA ALA A 200 9.40 21.03 17.54
C ALA A 200 10.57 20.74 18.48
N ALA A 201 11.38 19.75 18.13
CA ALA A 201 12.49 19.29 18.95
C ALA A 201 13.86 19.83 18.46
N GLY A 202 13.90 20.39 17.26
CA GLY A 202 15.10 21.04 16.72
C GLY A 202 16.15 20.07 16.18
N ASN A 203 17.39 20.49 16.22
CA ASN A 203 18.53 19.78 15.61
C ASN A 203 19.16 18.82 16.64
N LEU A 204 18.58 17.63 16.75
CA LEU A 204 19.08 16.59 17.64
C LEU A 204 20.15 15.75 16.94
N ASP A 205 21.12 15.25 17.68
CA ASP A 205 22.01 14.22 17.17
C ASP A 205 21.32 12.84 17.20
N ALA A 206 22.00 11.82 16.70
CA ALA A 206 21.43 10.47 16.56
C ALA A 206 21.00 9.88 17.92
N ASP A 207 21.77 10.13 18.97
CA ASP A 207 21.46 9.61 20.30
C ASP A 207 20.22 10.32 20.87
N ALA A 208 20.15 11.61 20.77
CA ALA A 208 19.03 12.39 21.31
C ALA A 208 17.72 12.09 20.57
N VAL A 209 17.76 11.97 19.21
CA VAL A 209 16.53 11.63 18.48
C VAL A 209 16.08 10.20 18.79
N ALA A 210 17.01 9.26 18.95
CA ALA A 210 16.68 7.88 19.34
C ALA A 210 16.02 7.83 20.71
N ARG A 211 16.60 8.54 21.70
CA ARG A 211 16.01 8.64 23.03
C ARG A 211 14.64 9.30 23.00
N SER A 212 14.45 10.28 22.10
CA SER A 212 13.13 10.94 21.95
C SER A 212 12.06 9.96 21.43
N VAL A 213 12.40 9.13 20.45
CA VAL A 213 11.48 8.10 19.92
C VAL A 213 11.12 7.10 21.03
N VAL A 214 12.14 6.66 21.81
CA VAL A 214 11.88 5.72 22.91
C VAL A 214 11.05 6.39 24.01
N ALA A 215 11.27 7.66 24.30
CA ALA A 215 10.44 8.39 25.28
C ALA A 215 8.98 8.50 24.84
N ILE A 216 8.74 8.71 23.53
CA ILE A 216 7.37 8.70 22.96
C ILE A 216 6.76 7.30 23.12
N GLN A 217 7.53 6.27 22.82
CA GLN A 217 7.11 4.88 22.94
C GLN A 217 6.74 4.54 24.41
N ASP A 218 7.61 4.90 25.35
CA ASP A 218 7.39 4.61 26.75
C ASP A 218 6.15 5.35 27.28
N PHE A 219 5.96 6.61 26.85
CA PHE A 219 4.74 7.35 27.13
C PHE A 219 3.52 6.60 26.57
N ALA A 220 3.58 6.17 25.29
CA ALA A 220 2.45 5.49 24.65
C ALA A 220 2.11 4.13 25.31
N LEU A 221 3.09 3.50 25.94
CA LEU A 221 2.88 2.23 26.65
C LEU A 221 2.45 2.43 28.10
N SER A 222 2.54 3.66 28.59
CA SER A 222 2.15 3.97 29.97
C SER A 222 0.63 4.09 30.10
N LYS A 223 0.16 4.01 31.33
CA LYS A 223 -1.27 4.22 31.66
C LYS A 223 -1.73 5.67 31.47
N ASP A 224 -0.79 6.58 31.30
CA ASP A 224 -1.08 8.02 31.21
C ASP A 224 -1.35 8.47 29.77
N SER A 225 -1.12 7.61 28.80
CA SER A 225 -1.32 7.91 27.38
C SER A 225 -2.70 7.42 26.91
N PRO A 226 -3.61 8.33 26.58
CA PRO A 226 -4.92 7.92 26.06
C PRO A 226 -4.78 7.46 24.59
N ASP A 227 -5.66 6.55 24.20
CA ASP A 227 -5.68 6.05 22.82
C ASP A 227 -6.12 7.13 21.83
N GLU A 228 -6.80 8.17 22.32
CA GLU A 228 -7.21 9.34 21.52
C GLU A 228 -6.05 10.21 21.06
N LEU A 229 -4.83 9.96 21.55
CA LEU A 229 -3.64 10.73 21.15
C LEU A 229 -2.90 10.03 20.00
N ALA A 230 -2.89 10.65 18.84
CA ALA A 230 -2.10 10.19 17.67
C ALA A 230 -0.84 11.04 17.55
N LEU A 231 0.27 10.42 17.19
CA LEU A 231 1.55 11.13 17.04
C LEU A 231 2.37 10.49 15.92
N ARG A 232 2.89 11.34 15.05
CA ARG A 232 3.86 11.00 14.00
C ARG A 232 5.17 11.69 14.30
N TRP A 233 6.28 10.97 14.27
CA TRP A 233 7.62 11.55 14.42
C TRP A 233 8.37 11.50 13.10
N SER A 234 9.05 12.59 12.76
CA SER A 234 9.78 12.73 11.48
C SER A 234 11.00 11.83 11.44
N LEU A 235 11.20 11.14 10.31
CA LEU A 235 12.42 10.38 9.98
C LEU A 235 13.23 11.10 8.89
N SER A 236 12.82 12.28 8.45
CA SER A 236 13.43 12.97 7.31
C SER A 236 14.77 13.68 7.63
N GLY A 237 15.05 13.92 8.90
CA GLY A 237 16.28 14.56 9.36
C GLY A 237 16.02 15.82 10.18
N PRO A 238 17.10 16.40 10.75
CA PRO A 238 16.93 17.63 11.53
C PRO A 238 16.49 18.83 10.65
N PRO A 239 15.71 19.77 11.17
CA PRO A 239 15.17 19.77 12.53
C PRO A 239 14.05 18.74 12.70
N TYR A 240 14.08 18.02 13.81
CA TYR A 240 13.12 16.97 14.08
C TYR A 240 11.80 17.54 14.64
N THR A 241 10.70 16.96 14.22
CA THR A 241 9.35 17.37 14.65
C THR A 241 8.46 16.15 14.87
N GLY A 242 7.58 16.29 15.86
CA GLY A 242 6.40 15.43 15.97
C GLY A 242 5.17 16.21 15.57
N THR A 243 4.24 15.58 14.85
CA THR A 243 2.92 16.15 14.55
C THR A 243 1.87 15.20 15.06
N GLY A 244 0.79 15.74 15.61
CA GLY A 244 -0.20 14.86 16.18
C GLY A 244 -1.58 15.45 16.28
N TYR A 245 -2.51 14.59 16.70
CA TYR A 245 -3.92 14.93 16.85
C TYR A 245 -4.41 14.34 18.16
N PHE A 246 -5.26 15.10 18.86
CA PHE A 246 -5.86 14.62 20.09
C PHE A 246 -7.38 14.72 19.97
N TYR A 247 -8.03 13.57 20.00
CA TYR A 247 -9.47 13.41 19.82
C TYR A 247 -10.22 13.30 21.14
N GLY A 248 -9.51 13.36 22.29
CA GLY A 248 -10.09 13.41 23.61
C GLY A 248 -10.57 14.82 23.99
N ASN A 249 -10.87 15.02 25.27
CA ASN A 249 -11.33 16.33 25.75
C ASN A 249 -10.27 17.41 25.51
N PRO A 250 -10.51 18.39 24.63
CA PRO A 250 -9.49 19.41 24.32
C PRO A 250 -8.96 20.16 25.52
N ALA A 251 -9.80 20.37 26.56
CA ALA A 251 -9.38 21.08 27.78
C ALA A 251 -8.31 20.30 28.57
N GLU A 252 -8.20 18.99 28.35
CA GLU A 252 -7.25 18.14 29.07
C GLU A 252 -5.92 17.98 28.31
N PHE A 253 -5.81 18.46 27.08
CA PHE A 253 -4.64 18.22 26.22
C PHE A 253 -3.32 18.56 26.91
N ASP A 254 -3.23 19.74 27.53
CA ASP A 254 -1.96 20.19 28.13
C ASP A 254 -1.54 19.24 29.27
N ALA A 255 -2.49 18.77 30.06
CA ALA A 255 -2.20 17.83 31.15
C ALA A 255 -1.81 16.45 30.58
N VAL A 256 -2.49 16.00 29.50
CA VAL A 256 -2.22 14.71 28.85
C VAL A 256 -0.81 14.68 28.27
N ILE A 257 -0.39 15.76 27.58
CA ILE A 257 0.90 15.76 26.88
C ILE A 257 2.07 16.09 27.81
N ALA A 258 1.81 16.65 29.02
CA ALA A 258 2.86 17.16 29.91
C ALA A 258 3.94 16.13 30.28
N PRO A 259 3.61 14.86 30.61
CA PRO A 259 4.66 13.89 30.93
C PRO A 259 5.61 13.66 29.74
N LEU A 260 5.05 13.56 28.53
CA LEU A 260 5.88 13.39 27.32
C LEU A 260 6.76 14.62 27.09
N VAL A 261 6.18 15.81 27.20
CA VAL A 261 6.94 17.07 27.03
C VAL A 261 8.08 17.16 28.04
N SER A 262 7.83 16.74 29.30
CA SER A 262 8.88 16.72 30.33
C SER A 262 10.03 15.79 29.92
N SER A 263 9.73 14.56 29.48
CA SER A 263 10.76 13.61 29.04
C SER A 263 11.54 14.14 27.84
N LEU A 264 10.85 14.74 26.87
CA LEU A 264 11.52 15.31 25.70
C LEU A 264 12.40 16.51 26.06
N ASN A 265 11.98 17.32 27.03
CA ASN A 265 12.82 18.45 27.52
C ASN A 265 14.11 17.96 28.17
N GLU A 266 14.06 16.85 28.89
CA GLU A 266 15.28 16.28 29.52
C GLU A 266 16.28 15.79 28.45
N ILE A 267 15.77 15.36 27.28
CA ILE A 267 16.61 14.85 26.20
C ILE A 267 17.10 15.98 25.29
N ALA A 268 16.20 16.85 24.86
CA ALA A 268 16.41 17.83 23.80
C ALA A 268 16.74 19.25 24.35
N GLY A 269 16.68 19.44 25.66
CA GLY A 269 16.83 20.74 26.31
C GLY A 269 15.49 21.46 26.42
N LYS A 270 14.89 21.83 25.31
CA LYS A 270 13.54 22.44 25.33
C LYS A 270 12.85 22.15 23.98
N VAL A 271 11.70 21.52 24.06
CA VAL A 271 10.85 21.38 22.89
C VAL A 271 9.76 22.46 22.91
N ASN A 272 9.31 22.87 21.74
CA ASN A 272 8.20 23.82 21.61
C ASN A 272 6.96 23.07 21.15
N VAL A 273 5.88 23.14 21.93
CA VAL A 273 4.60 22.57 21.55
C VAL A 273 3.70 23.71 21.07
N SER A 274 3.22 23.60 19.85
CA SER A 274 2.18 24.47 19.31
C SER A 274 0.91 23.65 19.10
N LYS A 275 -0.25 24.25 19.34
CA LYS A 275 -1.52 23.56 19.19
C LYS A 275 -2.60 24.50 18.66
N THR A 276 -3.55 23.92 17.95
CA THR A 276 -4.75 24.60 17.47
C THR A 276 -5.95 23.71 17.74
N GLU A 277 -6.95 24.24 18.40
CA GLU A 277 -8.22 23.56 18.57
C GLU A 277 -9.09 23.87 17.35
N LEU A 278 -9.63 22.83 16.72
CA LEU A 278 -10.42 22.93 15.49
C LEU A 278 -11.74 22.18 15.66
N PRO A 279 -12.85 22.65 15.06
CA PRO A 279 -14.02 21.79 14.90
C PRO A 279 -13.60 20.45 14.30
N PHE A 280 -14.24 19.37 14.73
CA PHE A 280 -13.82 18.02 14.31
C PHE A 280 -13.69 17.90 12.80
N TRP A 281 -14.69 18.39 12.03
CA TRP A 281 -14.66 18.29 10.58
C TRP A 281 -13.49 19.08 9.97
N ASP A 282 -13.20 20.26 10.52
CA ASP A 282 -12.09 21.09 10.02
C ASP A 282 -10.74 20.40 10.32
N LEU A 283 -10.64 19.67 11.44
CA LEU A 283 -9.46 18.86 11.70
C LEU A 283 -9.31 17.76 10.66
N GLU A 284 -10.39 17.04 10.32
CA GLU A 284 -10.32 15.97 9.32
C GLU A 284 -9.93 16.53 7.94
N VAL A 285 -10.43 17.71 7.58
CA VAL A 285 -10.02 18.41 6.35
C VAL A 285 -8.51 18.71 6.40
N ALA A 286 -8.01 19.18 7.53
CA ALA A 286 -6.57 19.47 7.71
C ALA A 286 -5.73 18.17 7.63
N VAL A 287 -6.20 17.08 8.24
CA VAL A 287 -5.55 15.76 8.19
C VAL A 287 -5.46 15.28 6.73
N ALA A 288 -6.52 15.44 5.96
CA ALA A 288 -6.57 15.03 4.56
C ALA A 288 -5.59 15.84 3.68
N GLY A 289 -5.21 17.03 4.08
CA GLY A 289 -4.19 17.85 3.43
C GLY A 289 -4.63 18.52 2.12
N GLN A 290 -5.70 18.05 1.49
CA GLN A 290 -6.20 18.58 0.21
C GLN A 290 -7.71 18.87 0.25
N GLY A 291 -8.27 18.82 1.43
CA GLY A 291 -9.71 18.96 1.59
C GLY A 291 -10.46 17.67 1.26
N MET A 292 -11.69 17.61 1.69
CA MET A 292 -12.55 16.44 1.51
C MET A 292 -13.31 16.47 0.19
N ASN A 293 -13.40 17.66 -0.44
CA ASN A 293 -14.08 17.82 -1.73
C ASN A 293 -13.06 17.64 -2.86
N GLN A 294 -12.81 16.42 -3.25
CA GLN A 294 -11.93 16.13 -4.37
C GLN A 294 -12.66 16.43 -5.69
N PRO A 295 -11.98 17.01 -6.67
CA PRO A 295 -12.62 17.20 -7.98
C PRO A 295 -12.97 15.86 -8.59
N GLU A 296 -14.08 15.80 -9.29
CA GLU A 296 -14.49 14.61 -10.03
C GLU A 296 -13.39 14.25 -11.03
N GLY A 297 -12.95 13.00 -10.98
CA GLY A 297 -11.83 12.54 -11.78
C GLY A 297 -10.44 12.83 -11.21
N GLY A 298 -10.36 13.62 -10.15
CA GLY A 298 -9.14 13.91 -9.37
C GLY A 298 -7.84 14.08 -10.14
N THR A 299 -6.97 14.99 -9.70
CA THR A 299 -5.60 15.00 -10.21
C THR A 299 -4.75 14.10 -9.31
N LEU A 300 -4.25 13.02 -9.86
CA LEU A 300 -3.45 12.07 -9.09
C LEU A 300 -2.10 12.63 -8.64
N GLY A 301 -1.65 13.74 -9.21
CA GLY A 301 -0.42 14.39 -8.80
C GLY A 301 0.80 13.48 -8.75
N GLY A 302 0.86 12.47 -9.54
CA GLY A 302 1.74 11.31 -9.38
C GLY A 302 3.19 11.60 -9.03
N ARG A 303 3.79 10.68 -8.25
CA ARG A 303 5.18 10.74 -7.80
C ARG A 303 5.95 9.51 -8.27
N SER A 304 7.24 9.67 -8.44
CA SER A 304 8.14 8.55 -8.75
C SER A 304 8.98 8.27 -7.50
N PHE A 305 8.72 7.14 -6.83
CA PHE A 305 9.32 6.87 -5.53
C PHE A 305 9.45 5.37 -5.26
N TYR A 306 10.30 5.06 -4.29
CA TYR A 306 10.40 3.72 -3.70
C TYR A 306 10.14 3.84 -2.21
N THR A 307 9.32 2.96 -1.69
CA THR A 307 8.93 2.98 -0.29
C THR A 307 9.13 1.62 0.36
N GLN A 308 9.47 1.65 1.64
CA GLN A 308 9.53 0.48 2.51
C GLN A 308 8.81 0.83 3.81
N ALA A 309 8.18 -0.16 4.42
CA ALA A 309 7.60 0.02 5.74
C ALA A 309 7.89 -1.18 6.62
N LEU A 310 8.14 -0.89 7.88
CA LEU A 310 8.28 -1.88 8.94
C LEU A 310 7.30 -1.53 10.05
N THR A 311 6.80 -2.54 10.74
CA THR A 311 6.07 -2.32 11.99
C THR A 311 6.79 -3.03 13.13
N THR A 312 6.76 -2.41 14.31
CA THR A 312 7.18 -3.05 15.54
C THR A 312 5.96 -3.34 16.41
N THR A 313 6.11 -4.17 17.43
CA THR A 313 5.00 -4.55 18.28
C THR A 313 5.29 -4.23 19.75
N THR A 314 4.26 -4.29 20.57
CA THR A 314 4.41 -4.12 22.02
C THR A 314 5.24 -5.24 22.65
N ASP A 315 5.32 -6.40 21.99
CA ASP A 315 6.18 -7.51 22.47
C ASP A 315 7.67 -7.24 22.22
N TYR A 316 7.98 -6.39 21.23
CA TYR A 316 9.35 -6.03 20.84
C TYR A 316 9.43 -4.52 20.63
N PRO A 317 9.29 -3.73 21.71
CA PRO A 317 9.43 -2.27 21.60
C PRO A 317 10.88 -1.91 21.23
N LEU A 318 11.05 -0.78 20.56
CA LEU A 318 12.39 -0.33 20.13
C LEU A 318 13.27 -0.02 21.35
N THR A 319 14.51 -0.49 21.27
CA THR A 319 15.56 0.00 22.18
C THR A 319 16.15 1.29 21.64
N VAL A 320 16.82 2.06 22.51
CA VAL A 320 17.53 3.28 22.09
C VAL A 320 18.55 2.96 20.99
N GLU A 321 19.27 1.84 21.12
CA GLU A 321 20.27 1.45 20.14
C GLU A 321 19.64 1.14 18.78
N GLN A 322 18.51 0.42 18.75
CA GLN A 322 17.80 0.14 17.49
C GLN A 322 17.30 1.45 16.84
N ALA A 323 16.71 2.32 17.64
CA ALA A 323 16.25 3.62 17.12
C ALA A 323 17.42 4.45 16.60
N LYS A 324 18.56 4.44 17.30
CA LYS A 324 19.77 5.15 16.87
C LYS A 324 20.27 4.63 15.52
N ILE A 325 20.36 3.29 15.38
CA ILE A 325 20.75 2.66 14.11
C ILE A 325 19.78 3.10 13.00
N LEU A 326 18.48 3.14 13.25
CA LEU A 326 17.50 3.59 12.26
C LEU A 326 17.84 5.00 11.74
N PHE A 327 18.05 5.97 12.64
CA PHE A 327 18.34 7.34 12.21
C PHE A 327 19.70 7.45 11.55
N GLU A 328 20.73 6.80 12.09
CA GLU A 328 22.08 6.84 11.52
C GLU A 328 22.11 6.25 10.12
N SER A 329 21.53 5.05 9.94
CA SER A 329 21.64 4.33 8.67
C SER A 329 20.71 4.90 7.59
N THR A 330 19.52 5.36 7.94
CA THR A 330 18.58 5.88 6.93
C THR A 330 18.74 7.39 6.75
N THR A 331 18.56 8.15 7.81
CA THR A 331 18.41 9.60 7.74
C THR A 331 19.76 10.29 7.55
N LEU A 332 20.76 9.95 8.40
CA LEU A 332 22.04 10.65 8.41
C LEU A 332 22.98 10.12 7.32
N ALA A 333 22.91 8.82 6.99
CA ALA A 333 23.76 8.26 5.94
C ALA A 333 23.27 8.58 4.52
N PHE A 334 22.05 9.09 4.36
CA PHE A 334 21.51 9.39 3.04
C PHE A 334 22.31 10.50 2.35
N ASN A 335 22.86 10.21 1.18
CA ASN A 335 23.79 11.11 0.49
C ASN A 335 23.53 11.27 -1.02
N ARG A 336 22.31 10.97 -1.49
CA ARG A 336 21.93 11.10 -2.91
C ARG A 336 21.36 12.50 -3.18
N THR A 337 21.70 13.06 -4.35
CA THR A 337 21.18 14.36 -4.80
C THR A 337 20.09 14.22 -5.87
N ASP A 338 19.98 13.04 -6.48
CA ASP A 338 18.93 12.72 -7.46
C ASP A 338 17.67 12.11 -6.81
N LEU A 339 17.75 11.86 -5.51
CA LEU A 339 16.64 11.38 -4.69
C LEU A 339 16.40 12.33 -3.51
N ARG A 340 15.16 12.42 -3.09
CA ARG A 340 14.75 13.16 -1.89
C ARG A 340 14.16 12.18 -0.88
N LYS A 341 14.84 12.01 0.25
CA LYS A 341 14.35 11.13 1.32
C LYS A 341 13.11 11.72 2.00
N SER A 342 12.27 10.84 2.51
CA SER A 342 11.12 11.17 3.34
C SER A 342 10.84 9.99 4.25
N GLY A 343 10.28 10.24 5.42
CA GLY A 343 9.93 9.13 6.30
C GLY A 343 9.36 9.61 7.61
N PHE A 344 8.74 8.66 8.31
CA PHE A 344 8.13 8.93 9.60
C PHE A 344 8.01 7.64 10.41
N LEU A 345 7.79 7.83 11.71
CA LEU A 345 7.32 6.80 12.62
C LEU A 345 5.95 7.25 13.11
N ASP A 346 4.90 6.51 12.73
CA ASP A 346 3.55 6.72 13.25
C ASP A 346 3.33 5.84 14.46
N LEU A 347 2.91 6.45 15.55
CA LEU A 347 2.57 5.72 16.76
C LEU A 347 1.26 4.98 16.52
N TRP A 348 1.34 3.64 16.41
CA TRP A 348 0.18 2.77 16.28
C TRP A 348 -0.31 2.41 17.69
N GLY A 349 -0.38 1.16 18.07
CA GLY A 349 -0.83 0.81 19.44
C GLY A 349 -2.32 1.05 19.64
N GLY A 350 -2.68 1.59 20.78
CA GLY A 350 -4.09 1.82 21.11
C GLY A 350 -4.88 0.51 21.09
N VAL A 351 -6.05 0.52 20.44
CA VAL A 351 -6.92 -0.67 20.38
C VAL A 351 -6.26 -1.86 19.69
N SER A 352 -5.22 -1.64 18.90
CA SER A 352 -4.48 -2.75 18.27
C SER A 352 -3.78 -3.67 19.28
N ARG A 353 -3.57 -3.20 20.51
CA ARG A 353 -3.00 -4.03 21.58
C ARG A 353 -3.86 -5.26 21.89
N ASP A 354 -5.16 -5.15 21.66
CA ASP A 354 -6.13 -6.18 22.02
C ASP A 354 -6.52 -7.08 20.83
N ILE A 355 -5.96 -6.83 19.65
CA ILE A 355 -6.21 -7.61 18.44
C ILE A 355 -5.13 -8.67 18.31
N ALA A 356 -5.53 -9.93 18.05
CA ALA A 356 -4.58 -11.00 17.79
C ALA A 356 -4.22 -11.05 16.29
N ASP A 357 -3.02 -11.53 15.98
CA ASP A 357 -2.56 -11.61 14.59
C ASP A 357 -3.48 -12.47 13.71
N GLU A 358 -4.13 -13.47 14.31
CA GLU A 358 -5.04 -14.38 13.60
C GLU A 358 -6.46 -13.83 13.41
N ASP A 359 -6.80 -12.71 14.05
CA ASP A 359 -8.15 -12.15 13.96
C ASP A 359 -8.46 -11.60 12.56
N THR A 360 -7.44 -11.14 11.85
CA THR A 360 -7.56 -10.65 10.46
C THR A 360 -6.46 -11.28 9.61
N SER A 361 -6.62 -11.25 8.30
CA SER A 361 -5.62 -11.88 7.42
C SER A 361 -4.28 -11.12 7.41
N TYR A 362 -4.31 -9.79 7.50
CA TYR A 362 -3.09 -9.01 7.73
C TYR A 362 -2.76 -9.04 9.23
N ALA A 363 -1.61 -9.59 9.56
CA ALA A 363 -1.18 -9.74 10.96
C ALA A 363 -0.76 -8.38 11.52
N HIS A 364 -1.69 -7.66 12.17
CA HIS A 364 -1.42 -6.32 12.71
C HIS A 364 -1.63 -6.22 14.23
N GLY A 365 -1.86 -7.34 14.85
CA GLY A 365 -2.03 -7.39 16.30
C GLY A 365 -0.81 -6.82 17.02
N LYS A 366 -1.07 -6.08 18.09
CA LYS A 366 -0.03 -5.50 18.94
C LYS A 366 0.91 -4.50 18.25
N ASN A 367 0.61 -4.04 17.01
CA ASN A 367 1.44 -3.05 16.34
C ASN A 367 1.63 -1.82 17.23
N LEU A 368 2.88 -1.34 17.33
CA LEU A 368 3.26 -0.20 18.16
C LEU A 368 3.75 0.98 17.32
N TRP A 369 4.61 0.72 16.36
CA TRP A 369 5.07 1.73 15.42
C TRP A 369 4.82 1.27 13.98
N LEU A 370 4.41 2.20 13.13
CA LEU A 370 4.49 2.08 11.67
C LEU A 370 5.63 2.99 11.21
N ILE A 371 6.69 2.41 10.72
CA ILE A 371 7.89 3.11 10.26
C ILE A 371 7.88 3.08 8.73
N ARG A 372 7.78 4.24 8.09
CA ARG A 372 7.87 4.33 6.63
C ARG A 372 9.13 5.07 6.22
N TRP A 373 9.86 4.48 5.29
CA TRP A 373 11.08 5.01 4.73
C TRP A 373 10.93 5.06 3.21
N GLU A 374 11.16 6.22 2.61
CA GLU A 374 10.89 6.40 1.19
C GLU A 374 11.87 7.41 0.58
N ALA A 375 12.13 7.25 -0.72
CA ALA A 375 12.83 8.27 -1.49
C ALA A 375 12.07 8.55 -2.79
N ASN A 376 11.87 9.83 -3.06
CA ASN A 376 11.24 10.33 -4.27
C ASN A 376 12.32 10.76 -5.25
N SER A 377 12.13 10.46 -6.54
CA SER A 377 13.03 10.96 -7.57
C SER A 377 12.87 12.48 -7.70
N VAL A 378 13.98 13.17 -7.88
CA VAL A 378 13.97 14.59 -8.23
C VAL A 378 13.34 14.81 -9.60
N ASP A 379 13.63 13.90 -10.55
CA ASP A 379 12.93 13.85 -11.85
C ASP A 379 11.78 12.84 -11.77
N VAL A 380 10.55 13.34 -11.77
CA VAL A 380 9.36 12.49 -11.61
C VAL A 380 9.22 11.43 -12.72
N ASN A 381 9.84 11.67 -13.88
CA ASN A 381 9.74 10.75 -15.02
C ASN A 381 10.87 9.72 -15.08
N ASN A 382 11.86 9.83 -14.19
CA ASN A 382 13.05 9.00 -14.28
C ASN A 382 13.56 8.62 -12.88
N TYR A 383 13.06 7.54 -12.32
CA TYR A 383 13.56 7.04 -11.04
C TYR A 383 14.90 6.31 -11.28
N PRO A 384 15.96 6.63 -10.51
CA PRO A 384 17.25 5.96 -10.70
C PRO A 384 17.13 4.44 -10.54
N ALA A 385 17.69 3.70 -11.50
CA ALA A 385 17.56 2.24 -11.55
C ALA A 385 18.14 1.56 -10.29
N ASP A 386 19.20 2.13 -9.71
CA ASP A 386 19.83 1.62 -8.49
C ASP A 386 19.16 2.14 -7.20
N GLY A 387 18.15 3.02 -7.33
CA GLY A 387 17.50 3.64 -6.19
C GLY A 387 16.93 2.66 -5.17
N PRO A 388 16.16 1.64 -5.61
CA PRO A 388 15.64 0.65 -4.65
C PRO A 388 16.75 -0.07 -3.89
N ALA A 389 17.81 -0.52 -4.58
CA ALA A 389 18.93 -1.21 -3.94
C ALA A 389 19.64 -0.29 -2.93
N TYR A 390 19.83 0.99 -3.30
CA TYR A 390 20.42 1.97 -2.40
C TYR A 390 19.55 2.14 -1.14
N MET A 391 18.24 2.31 -1.31
CA MET A 391 17.34 2.52 -0.17
C MET A 391 17.30 1.29 0.74
N LYS A 392 17.31 0.08 0.15
CA LYS A 392 17.38 -1.18 0.92
C LYS A 392 18.68 -1.26 1.71
N SER A 393 19.80 -0.82 1.14
CA SER A 393 21.08 -0.85 1.86
C SER A 393 21.07 0.06 3.09
N LEU A 394 20.32 1.16 3.05
CA LEU A 394 20.21 2.09 4.18
C LEU A 394 19.36 1.54 5.33
N ILE A 395 18.24 0.84 5.01
CA ILE A 395 17.37 0.31 6.07
C ILE A 395 17.91 -1.02 6.65
N LYS A 396 18.77 -1.72 5.92
CA LYS A 396 19.26 -3.06 6.29
C LYS A 396 19.89 -3.11 7.69
N PRO A 397 20.75 -2.19 8.12
CA PRO A 397 21.29 -2.25 9.49
C PRO A 397 20.21 -2.22 10.56
N PHE A 398 19.13 -1.48 10.33
CA PHE A 398 18.00 -1.44 11.27
C PHE A 398 17.24 -2.76 11.27
N GLU A 399 16.98 -3.35 10.10
CA GLU A 399 16.36 -4.67 10.01
C GLU A 399 17.20 -5.72 10.77
N ASP A 400 18.52 -5.69 10.59
CA ASP A 400 19.43 -6.62 11.28
C ASP A 400 19.38 -6.42 12.80
N ALA A 401 19.30 -5.17 13.26
CA ALA A 401 19.21 -4.87 14.68
C ALA A 401 17.88 -5.35 15.29
N LEU A 402 16.78 -5.24 14.53
CA LEU A 402 15.48 -5.79 14.98
C LEU A 402 15.57 -7.31 15.14
N VAL A 403 16.11 -8.00 14.12
CA VAL A 403 16.24 -9.46 14.14
C VAL A 403 17.17 -9.90 15.29
N ALA A 404 18.30 -9.21 15.48
CA ALA A 404 19.23 -9.50 16.57
C ALA A 404 18.57 -9.32 17.94
N GLY A 405 17.60 -8.42 18.05
CA GLY A 405 16.80 -8.22 19.26
C GLY A 405 15.63 -9.20 19.41
N GLY A 406 15.49 -10.17 18.49
CA GLY A 406 14.44 -11.18 18.54
C GLY A 406 13.12 -10.74 17.86
N SER A 407 13.04 -9.51 17.35
CA SER A 407 11.83 -9.03 16.71
C SER A 407 11.68 -9.61 15.30
N PRO A 408 10.54 -10.20 14.95
CA PRO A 408 10.31 -10.56 13.56
C PRO A 408 10.19 -9.28 12.69
N LEU A 409 10.60 -9.37 11.42
CA LEU A 409 10.37 -8.28 10.48
C LEU A 409 8.91 -8.32 10.04
N ARG A 410 8.19 -7.24 10.28
CA ARG A 410 6.78 -7.09 9.89
C ARG A 410 6.65 -5.87 8.99
N GLY A 411 5.70 -5.93 8.06
CA GLY A 411 5.46 -4.85 7.11
C GLY A 411 4.03 -4.32 7.22
N PHE A 412 3.69 -3.42 6.29
CA PHE A 412 2.34 -2.87 6.20
C PHE A 412 1.83 -3.05 4.78
N VAL A 413 0.66 -3.65 4.62
CA VAL A 413 0.12 -4.04 3.30
C VAL A 413 0.00 -2.86 2.34
N ASN A 414 -0.31 -1.66 2.85
CA ASN A 414 -0.48 -0.48 1.99
C ASN A 414 0.86 0.16 1.58
N TYR A 415 1.96 -0.19 2.26
CA TYR A 415 3.32 0.28 1.93
C TYR A 415 4.24 -0.91 1.62
N ALA A 416 3.72 -1.91 0.94
CA ALA A 416 4.45 -3.13 0.66
C ALA A 416 5.69 -2.85 -0.22
N ASP A 417 6.80 -3.51 0.10
CA ASP A 417 8.05 -3.38 -0.64
C ASP A 417 8.02 -4.31 -1.85
N THR A 418 8.03 -3.74 -3.05
CA THR A 418 7.95 -4.49 -4.31
C THR A 418 9.19 -5.34 -4.61
N GLU A 419 10.28 -5.13 -3.85
CA GLU A 419 11.55 -5.83 -4.11
C GLU A 419 11.74 -7.06 -3.22
N LEU A 420 10.74 -7.40 -2.39
CA LEU A 420 10.80 -8.59 -1.53
C LEU A 420 10.42 -9.85 -2.30
N SER A 421 11.12 -10.95 -2.00
CA SER A 421 10.75 -12.29 -2.46
C SER A 421 9.44 -12.74 -1.80
N GLU A 422 8.82 -13.79 -2.34
CA GLU A 422 7.58 -14.33 -1.77
C GLU A 422 7.76 -14.71 -0.29
N ALA A 423 8.84 -15.39 0.04
CA ALA A 423 9.10 -15.78 1.43
C ALA A 423 9.19 -14.57 2.36
N GLU A 424 9.79 -13.48 1.88
CA GLU A 424 9.93 -12.26 2.68
C GLU A 424 8.58 -11.53 2.84
N TRP A 425 7.90 -11.23 1.71
CA TRP A 425 6.67 -10.44 1.85
C TRP A 425 5.56 -11.23 2.54
N SER A 426 5.44 -12.53 2.29
CA SER A 426 4.39 -13.33 2.93
C SER A 426 4.60 -13.39 4.44
N SER A 427 5.86 -13.59 4.87
CA SER A 427 6.21 -13.58 6.28
C SER A 427 5.93 -12.21 6.92
N ARG A 428 6.37 -11.12 6.26
CA ARG A 428 6.25 -9.77 6.84
C ARG A 428 4.79 -9.28 6.92
N LEU A 429 3.95 -9.66 5.95
CA LEU A 429 2.58 -9.14 5.87
C LEU A 429 1.56 -10.06 6.55
N TYR A 430 1.74 -11.35 6.41
CA TYR A 430 0.73 -12.32 6.81
C TYR A 430 1.21 -13.29 7.89
N GLY A 431 2.52 -13.47 8.05
CA GLY A 431 3.06 -14.38 9.06
C GLY A 431 2.45 -15.78 8.96
N ALA A 432 1.96 -16.30 10.08
CA ALA A 432 1.33 -17.63 10.14
C ALA A 432 0.03 -17.73 9.35
N ASN A 433 -0.59 -16.59 9.04
CA ASN A 433 -1.87 -16.54 8.30
C ASN A 433 -1.72 -16.91 6.83
N PHE A 434 -0.49 -16.90 6.28
CA PHE A 434 -0.26 -17.07 4.84
C PHE A 434 -0.74 -18.43 4.33
N GLU A 435 -0.53 -19.49 5.10
CA GLU A 435 -0.95 -20.83 4.69
C GLU A 435 -2.49 -20.94 4.61
N ARG A 436 -3.21 -20.35 5.58
CA ARG A 436 -4.67 -20.29 5.53
C ARG A 436 -5.14 -19.50 4.30
N LEU A 437 -4.46 -18.39 3.99
CA LEU A 437 -4.79 -17.61 2.78
C LEU A 437 -4.66 -18.46 1.51
N LYS A 438 -3.58 -19.23 1.35
CA LYS A 438 -3.42 -20.11 0.18
C LYS A 438 -4.52 -21.17 0.11
N GLN A 439 -4.90 -21.75 1.26
CA GLN A 439 -6.00 -22.71 1.28
C GLN A 439 -7.32 -22.07 0.82
N LEU A 440 -7.62 -20.87 1.32
CA LEU A 440 -8.83 -20.15 0.91
C LEU A 440 -8.80 -19.77 -0.58
N LYS A 441 -7.62 -19.56 -1.13
CA LYS A 441 -7.46 -19.27 -2.56
C LYS A 441 -8.02 -20.42 -3.41
N THR A 442 -7.84 -21.69 -3.00
CA THR A 442 -8.39 -22.83 -3.74
C THR A 442 -9.91 -22.86 -3.73
N VAL A 443 -10.55 -22.20 -2.76
CA VAL A 443 -12.02 -22.16 -2.66
C VAL A 443 -12.59 -20.99 -3.46
N TYR A 444 -12.01 -19.81 -3.31
CA TYR A 444 -12.60 -18.56 -3.82
C TYR A 444 -12.06 -18.13 -5.18
N ASP A 445 -10.87 -18.61 -5.56
CA ASP A 445 -10.29 -18.32 -6.87
C ASP A 445 -9.46 -19.51 -7.38
N PRO A 446 -10.10 -20.68 -7.57
CA PRO A 446 -9.38 -21.91 -7.98
C PRO A 446 -8.72 -21.82 -9.36
N GLU A 447 -9.14 -20.88 -10.19
CA GLU A 447 -8.59 -20.67 -11.52
C GLU A 447 -7.42 -19.67 -11.52
N GLY A 448 -7.14 -19.00 -10.38
CA GLY A 448 -6.06 -18.04 -10.27
C GLY A 448 -6.29 -16.76 -11.08
N VAL A 449 -7.54 -16.36 -11.27
CA VAL A 449 -7.89 -15.13 -12.02
C VAL A 449 -7.32 -13.89 -11.33
N PHE A 450 -7.27 -13.89 -9.99
CA PHE A 450 -6.79 -12.76 -9.19
C PHE A 450 -5.35 -12.96 -8.70
N VAL A 451 -4.50 -13.62 -9.50
CA VAL A 451 -3.03 -13.60 -9.31
C VAL A 451 -2.51 -12.42 -10.16
N ASN A 452 -2.91 -11.24 -9.76
CA ASN A 452 -2.88 -10.03 -10.58
C ASN A 452 -1.73 -9.08 -10.25
N HIS A 453 -0.89 -9.43 -9.28
CA HIS A 453 0.32 -8.66 -8.94
C HIS A 453 1.33 -9.55 -8.20
N LYS A 454 2.58 -9.06 -8.09
CA LYS A 454 3.69 -9.83 -7.51
C LYS A 454 3.44 -10.39 -6.12
N GLN A 455 2.61 -9.73 -5.33
CA GLN A 455 2.35 -10.13 -3.94
C GLN A 455 0.88 -10.55 -3.74
N ALA A 456 0.21 -10.95 -4.83
CA ALA A 456 -1.10 -11.59 -4.72
C ALA A 456 -0.93 -12.98 -4.10
N ILE A 457 -1.92 -13.38 -3.32
CA ILE A 457 -1.90 -14.72 -2.69
C ILE A 457 -1.94 -15.77 -3.81
N PRO A 458 -0.93 -16.65 -3.91
CA PRO A 458 -0.91 -17.67 -4.94
C PRO A 458 -1.76 -18.88 -4.55
N LEU A 459 -2.05 -19.73 -5.52
CA LEU A 459 -2.53 -21.07 -5.24
C LEU A 459 -1.41 -21.88 -4.57
N PRO A 460 -1.73 -22.87 -3.71
CA PRO A 460 -0.70 -23.70 -3.05
C PRO A 460 0.25 -24.41 -3.99
#